data_9bd2b47caf6e65f10b9d2918e528d38b
#
_entry.id   9bd2b47caf6e65f10b9d2918e528d38b
#
_cell.length_a   1.000
_cell.length_b   1.000
_cell.length_c   1.000
_cell.angle_alpha   90.00
_cell.angle_beta   90.00
_cell.angle_gamma   90.00
#
_symmetry.space_group_name_H-M   'P 1'
#
loop_
_entity.id
_entity.type
_entity.pdbx_description
1 polymer ?
#
loop_
_entity_poly.entity_id
_entity_poly.type
_entity_poly.pdbx_seq_one_letter_code
_entity_poly.pdbx_strand_id
1 'polypeptide(L)'
;MTDAILSGASAPAAVTTSPIRGSRKVYTAPAAHPDIRVPFREITLTEASGEPPLLVQDTSGPFTDPDVRIDLTAGLPQTRAAWIARRGFESVAPRAVKPEDNGGAAGARLVPACPAQRPVLRARDGQMVTQLEFARAGIITEEMIYIAHRENAGRQAMADGAAARRADGEDFGAEIPTFITPEFVRSEVARGRAVIPANINHPELEPTIIGRNFLVKINANIGNSAVVSTAAEEVEKLVWAARWGADTVMDLSTGRNIHNIRSWIMRNSPVPIYQALEKVGGDPAKLDFEVFADTLIEQAEQGVDYFTIHAGVRLPYVPLTASRVTGIVSRGGSIMARWCLSHHRESFLYERFDEICDIMRRYDVSFSLGDGLRPGSIADANDAAQFAELETLGELTKIAWDKGCQVMIEGPGHVPMHKIKANMDKQLKACGEAPFYTLGPLTTDIAPGYDHITSAIGAAMIGWFGTAMLCYVTPKEHLGLPDRDDVKVGVVTYKLAAHAADLAKGHPAAKVRDDALSRARFEFRWRDQFNLSLDPDTAAQYHD
;
A
#
# COMPACT_ATOMS: atom_id res chain seq x y z
N MET A 1 -19.24 2.34 25.18
CA MET A 1 -18.06 3.13 24.74
C MET A 1 -18.18 3.65 23.30
N THR A 2 -18.88 2.96 22.42
CA THR A 2 -19.15 3.41 21.03
C THR A 2 -19.91 4.74 20.94
N ASP A 3 -20.77 5.05 21.90
CA ASP A 3 -21.57 6.28 21.88
C ASP A 3 -20.78 7.54 22.28
N ALA A 4 -19.69 7.43 23.01
CA ALA A 4 -18.90 8.57 23.48
C ALA A 4 -18.06 9.22 22.34
N ILE A 5 -17.58 8.43 21.40
CA ILE A 5 -16.85 8.95 20.21
C ILE A 5 -17.85 9.57 19.21
N LEU A 6 -19.07 9.01 19.13
CA LEU A 6 -20.15 9.49 18.28
C LEU A 6 -20.90 10.71 18.84
N SER A 7 -20.75 10.98 20.14
CA SER A 7 -21.44 12.10 20.82
C SER A 7 -20.64 13.39 20.95
N GLY A 8 -19.49 13.50 20.25
CA GLY A 8 -18.67 14.73 20.30
C GLY A 8 -17.88 14.91 21.59
N ALA A 9 -17.78 13.89 22.44
CA ALA A 9 -17.01 13.92 23.67
C ALA A 9 -15.56 13.49 23.41
N SER A 10 -14.68 14.45 23.52
CA SER A 10 -13.21 14.39 23.50
C SER A 10 -12.56 13.73 22.27
N ALA A 11 -11.82 14.54 21.51
CA ALA A 11 -10.85 14.02 20.54
C ALA A 11 -9.96 12.95 21.20
N PRO A 12 -9.64 11.85 20.49
CA PRO A 12 -8.65 10.89 20.99
C PRO A 12 -7.37 11.63 21.37
N ALA A 13 -6.70 11.16 22.43
CA ALA A 13 -5.45 11.75 22.90
C ALA A 13 -4.43 11.88 21.78
N ALA A 14 -3.59 12.93 21.80
CA ALA A 14 -2.58 13.16 20.79
C ALA A 14 -1.75 11.89 20.55
N VAL A 15 -1.77 11.39 19.30
CA VAL A 15 -1.04 10.18 18.91
C VAL A 15 0.36 10.61 18.47
N THR A 16 1.21 10.99 19.40
CA THR A 16 2.63 11.18 19.13
C THR A 16 3.40 9.99 19.68
N THR A 17 4.23 9.39 18.87
CA THR A 17 5.15 8.34 19.29
C THR A 17 6.56 8.93 19.35
N SER A 18 7.37 8.46 20.31
CA SER A 18 8.80 8.81 20.34
C SER A 18 9.51 8.23 19.12
N PRO A 19 10.65 8.79 18.70
CA PRO A 19 11.52 8.18 17.69
C PRO A 19 11.84 6.72 17.99
N ILE A 20 12.14 5.94 16.95
CA ILE A 20 12.63 4.57 17.13
C ILE A 20 13.98 4.63 17.85
N ARG A 21 14.19 3.73 18.80
CA ARG A 21 15.43 3.65 19.60
C ARG A 21 16.68 3.74 18.72
N GLY A 22 17.66 4.51 19.16
CA GLY A 22 18.95 4.67 18.46
C GLY A 22 18.87 5.41 17.14
N SER A 23 17.80 6.16 16.88
CA SER A 23 17.65 6.94 15.68
C SER A 23 16.86 8.23 15.91
N ARG A 24 16.94 9.13 14.95
CA ARG A 24 16.14 10.35 14.92
C ARG A 24 15.59 10.60 13.51
N LYS A 25 14.50 11.34 13.41
CA LYS A 25 14.00 11.84 12.14
C LYS A 25 14.82 13.04 11.71
N VAL A 26 15.23 13.06 10.46
CA VAL A 26 15.91 14.19 9.81
C VAL A 26 15.25 14.49 8.48
N TYR A 27 15.31 15.74 8.06
CA TYR A 27 14.78 16.15 6.76
C TYR A 27 15.92 16.64 5.88
N THR A 28 15.96 16.15 4.65
CA THR A 28 16.84 16.65 3.61
C THR A 28 16.04 17.11 2.39
N ALA A 29 16.67 17.85 1.50
CA ALA A 29 16.04 18.35 0.28
C ALA A 29 16.95 18.15 -0.92
N PRO A 30 16.40 17.92 -2.14
CA PRO A 30 17.19 17.98 -3.36
C PRO A 30 17.82 19.36 -3.53
N ALA A 31 19.08 19.44 -3.94
CA ALA A 31 19.80 20.72 -4.05
C ALA A 31 19.08 21.75 -4.96
N ALA A 32 18.46 21.29 -6.04
CA ALA A 32 17.71 22.14 -6.97
C ALA A 32 16.29 22.50 -6.48
N HIS A 33 15.79 21.85 -5.43
CA HIS A 33 14.41 21.99 -4.92
C HIS A 33 14.41 22.04 -3.39
N PRO A 34 14.93 23.12 -2.77
CA PRO A 34 15.10 23.21 -1.31
C PRO A 34 13.75 23.30 -0.55
N ASP A 35 12.65 23.57 -1.24
CA ASP A 35 11.28 23.56 -0.72
C ASP A 35 10.69 22.15 -0.58
N ILE A 36 11.31 21.13 -1.20
CA ILE A 36 10.88 19.74 -1.13
C ILE A 36 11.62 19.05 0.02
N ARG A 37 10.99 18.99 1.19
CA ARG A 37 11.55 18.35 2.39
C ARG A 37 11.18 16.87 2.41
N VAL A 38 12.20 16.01 2.42
CA VAL A 38 12.04 14.54 2.43
C VAL A 38 12.55 14.00 3.78
N PRO A 39 11.71 13.25 4.54
CA PRO A 39 12.14 12.67 5.81
C PRO A 39 12.98 11.42 5.60
N PHE A 40 13.97 11.29 6.47
CA PHE A 40 14.82 10.11 6.62
C PHE A 40 14.93 9.76 8.10
N ARG A 41 15.18 8.49 8.35
CA ARG A 41 15.59 8.01 9.66
C ARG A 41 17.12 7.95 9.70
N GLU A 42 17.73 8.76 10.55
CA GLU A 42 19.17 8.75 10.83
C GLU A 42 19.45 7.80 11.99
N ILE A 43 20.16 6.70 11.72
CA ILE A 43 20.56 5.72 12.72
C ILE A 43 21.89 6.16 13.31
N THR A 44 21.93 6.38 14.64
CA THR A 44 23.13 6.79 15.35
C THR A 44 24.04 5.59 15.60
N LEU A 45 25.32 5.75 15.26
CA LEU A 45 26.38 4.80 15.58
C LEU A 45 27.25 5.36 16.72
N THR A 46 27.90 4.48 17.47
CA THR A 46 28.82 4.88 18.55
C THR A 46 30.10 5.45 17.95
N GLU A 47 30.80 6.31 18.71
CA GLU A 47 32.11 6.88 18.30
C GLU A 47 33.14 5.79 17.98
N ALA A 48 33.03 4.64 18.64
CA ALA A 48 33.90 3.48 18.39
C ALA A 48 33.76 2.90 16.97
N SER A 49 32.67 3.19 16.25
CA SER A 49 32.50 2.75 14.87
C SER A 49 33.44 3.46 13.89
N GLY A 50 33.79 4.71 14.16
CA GLY A 50 34.48 5.59 13.21
C GLY A 50 33.64 5.87 11.94
N GLU A 51 32.40 5.47 11.91
CA GLU A 51 31.48 5.61 10.75
C GLU A 51 30.47 6.73 10.98
N PRO A 52 30.06 7.45 9.93
CA PRO A 52 28.98 8.44 10.04
C PRO A 52 27.64 7.74 10.33
N PRO A 53 26.64 8.47 10.86
CA PRO A 53 25.28 7.97 10.99
C PRO A 53 24.73 7.47 9.66
N LEU A 54 23.92 6.41 9.70
CA LEU A 54 23.32 5.82 8.52
C LEU A 54 21.94 6.41 8.25
N LEU A 55 21.73 6.94 7.05
CA LEU A 55 20.40 7.39 6.58
C LEU A 55 19.66 6.25 5.90
N VAL A 56 18.43 5.99 6.35
CA VAL A 56 17.50 5.05 5.72
C VAL A 56 16.16 5.73 5.45
N GLN A 57 15.37 5.17 4.53
CA GLN A 57 14.02 5.68 4.27
C GLN A 57 13.18 5.66 5.55
N ASP A 58 12.37 6.69 5.73
CA ASP A 58 11.43 6.81 6.84
C ASP A 58 10.00 6.78 6.30
N THR A 59 9.20 5.86 6.80
CA THR A 59 7.77 5.70 6.45
C THR A 59 6.85 6.19 7.56
N SER A 60 7.43 6.57 8.71
CA SER A 60 6.66 6.83 9.93
C SER A 60 5.84 8.14 9.90
N GLY A 61 5.91 8.91 8.81
CA GLY A 61 5.22 10.19 8.72
C GLY A 61 5.57 11.10 9.90
N PRO A 62 4.66 11.92 10.39
CA PRO A 62 4.90 12.79 11.54
C PRO A 62 4.91 12.04 12.89
N PHE A 63 4.58 10.74 12.93
CA PHE A 63 4.37 9.99 14.17
C PHE A 63 5.65 9.73 14.99
N THR A 64 6.83 9.89 14.41
CA THR A 64 8.11 9.78 15.10
C THR A 64 8.89 11.09 15.13
N ASP A 65 8.26 12.21 14.77
CA ASP A 65 8.86 13.53 14.79
C ASP A 65 8.55 14.22 16.13
N PRO A 66 9.57 14.45 17.00
CA PRO A 66 9.35 15.07 18.30
C PRO A 66 8.92 16.53 18.21
N ASP A 67 9.17 17.19 17.07
CA ASP A 67 8.85 18.60 16.86
C ASP A 67 7.42 18.81 16.33
N VAL A 68 6.72 17.71 15.97
CA VAL A 68 5.35 17.76 15.45
C VAL A 68 4.37 17.31 16.52
N ARG A 69 3.42 18.19 16.86
CA ARG A 69 2.24 17.81 17.65
C ARG A 69 1.10 17.43 16.71
N ILE A 70 0.67 16.19 16.78
CA ILE A 70 -0.46 15.70 15.99
C ILE A 70 -1.76 16.05 16.70
N ASP A 71 -2.61 16.79 16.00
CA ASP A 71 -4.02 17.00 16.37
C ASP A 71 -4.89 16.26 15.36
N LEU A 72 -5.52 15.18 15.80
CA LEU A 72 -6.35 14.34 14.91
C LEU A 72 -7.57 15.09 14.34
N THR A 73 -8.01 16.17 14.97
CA THR A 73 -9.11 16.99 14.46
C THR A 73 -8.65 17.99 13.40
N ALA A 74 -7.46 18.55 13.56
CA ALA A 74 -6.83 19.45 12.58
C ALA A 74 -6.24 18.71 11.38
N GLY A 75 -5.88 17.42 11.56
CA GLY A 75 -5.22 16.56 10.57
C GLY A 75 -3.69 16.64 10.63
N LEU A 76 -3.04 15.94 9.71
CA LEU A 76 -1.58 15.90 9.57
C LEU A 76 -1.04 17.08 8.78
N PRO A 77 0.29 17.34 8.84
CA PRO A 77 0.97 18.31 8.00
C PRO A 77 0.72 18.05 6.51
N GLN A 78 0.34 19.08 5.78
CA GLN A 78 -0.06 18.99 4.38
C GLN A 78 1.16 19.17 3.44
N THR A 79 1.96 18.14 3.28
CA THR A 79 3.20 18.14 2.49
C THR A 79 2.99 18.58 1.04
N ARG A 80 1.88 18.13 0.40
CA ARG A 80 1.58 18.38 -1.02
C ARG A 80 0.67 19.57 -1.29
N ALA A 81 0.14 20.26 -0.27
CA ALA A 81 -0.88 21.31 -0.47
C ALA A 81 -0.45 22.38 -1.50
N ALA A 82 0.79 22.88 -1.39
CA ALA A 82 1.32 23.88 -2.32
C ALA A 82 1.50 23.32 -3.75
N TRP A 83 1.89 22.07 -3.90
CA TRP A 83 2.07 21.42 -5.20
C TRP A 83 0.75 21.23 -5.92
N ILE A 84 -0.26 20.73 -5.19
CA ILE A 84 -1.63 20.54 -5.70
C ILE A 84 -2.25 21.87 -6.09
N ALA A 85 -2.08 22.92 -5.25
CA ALA A 85 -2.62 24.26 -5.52
C ALA A 85 -2.08 24.86 -6.83
N ARG A 86 -0.79 24.64 -7.13
CA ARG A 86 -0.18 25.11 -8.40
C ARG A 86 -0.80 24.49 -9.65
N ARG A 87 -1.42 23.30 -9.54
CA ARG A 87 -2.10 22.61 -10.65
C ARG A 87 -3.46 23.21 -10.98
N GLY A 88 -4.03 24.05 -10.11
CA GLY A 88 -5.23 24.83 -10.38
C GLY A 88 -6.51 24.03 -10.53
N PHE A 89 -6.68 22.97 -9.74
CA PHE A 89 -7.91 22.20 -9.69
C PHE A 89 -9.08 23.01 -9.14
N GLU A 90 -10.28 22.65 -9.52
CA GLU A 90 -11.50 23.30 -9.05
C GLU A 90 -11.86 22.83 -7.64
N SER A 91 -12.17 23.78 -6.75
CA SER A 91 -12.69 23.47 -5.41
C SER A 91 -14.22 23.41 -5.45
N VAL A 92 -14.77 22.27 -5.07
CA VAL A 92 -16.22 22.02 -5.05
C VAL A 92 -16.70 21.60 -3.67
N ALA A 93 -18.00 21.72 -3.44
CA ALA A 93 -18.60 21.16 -2.23
C ALA A 93 -18.46 19.63 -2.26
N PRO A 94 -18.10 18.98 -1.12
CA PRO A 94 -18.05 17.54 -1.04
C PRO A 94 -19.43 16.92 -1.27
N ARG A 95 -19.47 15.67 -1.71
CA ARG A 95 -20.68 14.87 -1.74
C ARG A 95 -21.32 14.83 -0.34
N ALA A 96 -22.63 15.00 -0.26
CA ALA A 96 -23.34 14.89 1.01
C ALA A 96 -23.22 13.47 1.59
N VAL A 97 -22.87 13.37 2.86
CA VAL A 97 -22.84 12.09 3.58
C VAL A 97 -24.27 11.60 3.78
N LYS A 98 -24.50 10.33 3.47
CA LYS A 98 -25.78 9.64 3.66
C LYS A 98 -25.72 8.68 4.85
N PRO A 99 -26.83 8.33 5.51
CA PRO A 99 -26.81 7.33 6.58
C PRO A 99 -26.21 5.99 6.16
N GLU A 100 -26.46 5.59 4.90
CA GLU A 100 -25.98 4.34 4.29
C GLU A 100 -24.45 4.29 4.22
N ASP A 101 -23.75 5.41 4.12
CA ASP A 101 -22.28 5.47 4.06
C ASP A 101 -21.64 4.93 5.36
N ASN A 102 -22.40 4.97 6.45
CA ASN A 102 -22.02 4.43 7.75
C ASN A 102 -22.82 3.16 8.13
N GLY A 103 -23.43 2.48 7.16
CA GLY A 103 -24.21 1.27 7.38
C GLY A 103 -25.56 1.51 8.07
N GLY A 104 -26.07 2.73 8.03
CA GLY A 104 -27.43 3.08 8.46
C GLY A 104 -28.49 2.73 7.41
N ALA A 105 -29.75 2.60 7.82
CA ALA A 105 -30.84 2.46 6.86
C ALA A 105 -31.13 3.80 6.14
N ALA A 106 -31.64 3.74 4.92
CA ALA A 106 -32.08 4.93 4.18
C ALA A 106 -33.10 5.74 5.01
N GLY A 107 -32.85 7.06 5.12
CA GLY A 107 -33.67 7.94 5.94
C GLY A 107 -33.44 7.88 7.46
N ALA A 108 -32.48 7.07 7.93
CA ALA A 108 -32.07 7.08 9.33
C ALA A 108 -31.41 8.41 9.74
N ARG A 109 -31.28 8.62 11.05
CA ARG A 109 -30.55 9.80 11.54
C ARG A 109 -29.09 9.76 11.07
N LEU A 110 -28.64 10.86 10.44
CA LEU A 110 -27.27 11.02 10.01
C LEU A 110 -26.33 11.04 11.23
N VAL A 111 -25.29 10.23 11.20
CA VAL A 111 -24.18 10.32 12.14
C VAL A 111 -23.32 11.52 11.71
N PRO A 112 -23.05 12.51 12.58
CA PRO A 112 -22.23 13.66 12.23
C PRO A 112 -20.85 13.23 11.72
N ALA A 113 -20.37 13.85 10.64
CA ALA A 113 -19.02 13.63 10.17
C ALA A 113 -18.01 14.15 11.21
N CYS A 114 -17.02 13.35 11.54
CA CYS A 114 -15.93 13.71 12.41
C CYS A 114 -14.66 12.98 11.94
N PRO A 115 -13.61 13.71 11.57
CA PRO A 115 -13.50 15.17 11.49
C PRO A 115 -14.39 15.80 10.39
N ALA A 116 -14.57 17.12 10.44
CA ALA A 116 -15.40 17.84 9.47
C ALA A 116 -14.88 17.63 8.03
N GLN A 117 -15.82 17.50 7.08
CA GLN A 117 -15.47 17.40 5.67
C GLN A 117 -14.77 18.67 5.17
N ARG A 118 -13.75 18.49 4.33
CA ARG A 118 -13.04 19.56 3.63
C ARG A 118 -13.66 19.80 2.26
N PRO A 119 -13.45 21.01 1.65
CA PRO A 119 -13.70 21.20 0.23
C PRO A 119 -12.94 20.15 -0.60
N VAL A 120 -13.58 19.67 -1.63
CA VAL A 120 -13.03 18.65 -2.52
C VAL A 120 -12.44 19.31 -3.75
N LEU A 121 -11.30 18.82 -4.19
CA LEU A 121 -10.69 19.22 -5.46
C LEU A 121 -11.15 18.27 -6.57
N ARG A 122 -11.44 18.85 -7.73
CA ARG A 122 -11.74 18.12 -8.97
C ARG A 122 -10.96 18.71 -10.13
N ALA A 123 -10.59 17.85 -11.06
CA ALA A 123 -10.10 18.30 -12.34
C ALA A 123 -11.22 18.90 -13.19
N ARG A 124 -10.90 19.92 -13.95
CA ARG A 124 -11.79 20.44 -15.00
C ARG A 124 -11.76 19.51 -16.21
N ASP A 125 -12.76 19.61 -17.06
CA ASP A 125 -12.78 18.82 -18.30
C ASP A 125 -11.53 19.13 -19.16
N GLY A 126 -10.85 18.06 -19.60
CA GLY A 126 -9.62 18.17 -20.37
C GLY A 126 -8.35 18.53 -19.60
N GLN A 127 -8.43 18.76 -18.29
CA GLN A 127 -7.26 19.01 -17.45
C GLN A 127 -6.49 17.72 -17.20
N MET A 128 -5.14 17.77 -17.29
CA MET A 128 -4.28 16.68 -16.80
C MET A 128 -4.37 16.57 -15.28
N VAL A 129 -4.46 15.34 -14.77
CA VAL A 129 -4.65 15.07 -13.34
C VAL A 129 -3.65 14.06 -12.83
N THR A 130 -3.52 12.91 -13.51
CA THR A 130 -2.81 11.75 -12.98
C THR A 130 -1.31 11.86 -13.20
N GLN A 131 -0.56 11.23 -12.30
CA GLN A 131 0.91 11.13 -12.46
C GLN A 131 1.29 10.47 -13.79
N LEU A 132 0.47 9.52 -14.29
CA LEU A 132 0.67 8.90 -15.60
C LEU A 132 0.52 9.90 -16.75
N GLU A 133 -0.48 10.77 -16.71
CA GLU A 133 -0.69 11.80 -17.74
C GLU A 133 0.46 12.81 -17.76
N PHE A 134 0.88 13.30 -16.58
CA PHE A 134 2.04 14.19 -16.49
C PHE A 134 3.32 13.51 -17.01
N ALA A 135 3.55 12.26 -16.61
CA ALA A 135 4.72 11.51 -17.06
C ALA A 135 4.76 11.30 -18.58
N ARG A 136 3.63 10.95 -19.21
CA ARG A 136 3.50 10.78 -20.68
C ARG A 136 3.62 12.10 -21.43
N ALA A 137 3.20 13.20 -20.82
CA ALA A 137 3.41 14.55 -21.38
C ALA A 137 4.86 15.06 -21.24
N GLY A 138 5.77 14.27 -20.64
CA GLY A 138 7.15 14.67 -20.41
C GLY A 138 7.36 15.58 -19.19
N ILE A 139 6.34 15.77 -18.36
CA ILE A 139 6.35 16.67 -17.21
C ILE A 139 6.82 15.88 -15.97
N ILE A 140 7.79 16.45 -15.26
CA ILE A 140 8.26 15.96 -13.96
C ILE A 140 7.51 16.72 -12.88
N THR A 141 6.79 15.98 -12.02
CA THR A 141 6.05 16.53 -10.90
C THR A 141 6.90 16.62 -9.64
N GLU A 142 6.44 17.39 -8.65
CA GLU A 142 7.12 17.47 -7.35
C GLU A 142 7.16 16.12 -6.64
N GLU A 143 6.13 15.29 -6.84
CA GLU A 143 6.11 13.91 -6.33
C GLU A 143 7.24 13.07 -6.92
N MET A 144 7.52 13.19 -8.21
CA MET A 144 8.63 12.47 -8.87
C MET A 144 10.00 12.93 -8.35
N ILE A 145 10.16 14.22 -8.08
CA ILE A 145 11.38 14.79 -7.50
C ILE A 145 11.58 14.30 -6.06
N TYR A 146 10.51 14.34 -5.25
CA TYR A 146 10.51 13.82 -3.88
C TYR A 146 10.92 12.35 -3.84
N ILE A 147 10.30 11.51 -4.69
CA ILE A 147 10.56 10.08 -4.79
C ILE A 147 12.01 9.81 -5.20
N ALA A 148 12.51 10.49 -6.22
CA ALA A 148 13.90 10.32 -6.66
C ALA A 148 14.89 10.59 -5.52
N HIS A 149 14.64 11.64 -4.73
CA HIS A 149 15.47 11.95 -3.56
C HIS A 149 15.36 10.88 -2.47
N ARG A 150 14.13 10.42 -2.17
CA ARG A 150 13.86 9.38 -1.16
C ARG A 150 14.49 8.03 -1.52
N GLU A 151 14.39 7.59 -2.78
CA GLU A 151 14.93 6.31 -3.25
C GLU A 151 16.47 6.27 -3.32
N ASN A 152 17.13 7.43 -3.21
CA ASN A 152 18.58 7.53 -3.16
C ASN A 152 19.18 7.40 -1.74
N ALA A 153 18.36 7.16 -0.72
CA ALA A 153 18.87 6.89 0.63
C ALA A 153 19.88 5.74 0.62
N GLY A 154 21.07 5.97 1.16
CA GLY A 154 22.17 5.00 1.21
C GLY A 154 22.94 4.78 -0.10
N ARG A 155 22.45 5.24 -1.25
CA ARG A 155 23.15 5.03 -2.55
C ARG A 155 24.46 5.81 -2.65
N GLN A 156 24.54 7.00 -2.05
CA GLN A 156 25.78 7.77 -2.03
C GLN A 156 26.88 7.04 -1.27
N ALA A 157 26.54 6.44 -0.12
CA ALA A 157 27.50 5.66 0.67
C ALA A 157 28.05 4.44 -0.10
N MET A 158 27.22 3.85 -0.98
CA MET A 158 27.67 2.80 -1.90
C MET A 158 28.60 3.34 -2.99
N ALA A 159 28.27 4.47 -3.58
CA ALA A 159 29.07 5.11 -4.63
C ALA A 159 30.47 5.50 -4.12
N ASP A 160 30.55 6.06 -2.92
CA ASP A 160 31.80 6.50 -2.27
C ASP A 160 32.72 5.33 -1.90
N GLY A 161 32.14 4.15 -1.64
CA GLY A 161 32.87 2.90 -1.35
C GLY A 161 33.21 2.04 -2.59
N ALA A 162 32.98 2.50 -3.68
CA ALA A 162 32.78 2.16 -5.07
C ALA A 162 33.21 0.78 -5.60
N ALA A 163 34.44 0.46 -5.67
CA ALA A 163 34.84 -0.68 -6.53
C ALA A 163 34.73 -2.05 -5.85
N ALA A 164 34.87 -2.09 -4.53
CA ALA A 164 34.86 -3.33 -3.74
C ALA A 164 33.49 -3.80 -3.27
N ARG A 165 32.44 -2.96 -3.44
CA ARG A 165 31.11 -3.17 -2.87
C ARG A 165 30.00 -3.15 -3.91
N ARG A 166 30.31 -3.48 -5.15
CA ARG A 166 29.27 -3.60 -6.17
C ARG A 166 28.23 -4.61 -5.69
N ALA A 167 26.95 -4.24 -5.76
CA ALA A 167 25.90 -5.15 -5.38
C ALA A 167 26.03 -6.41 -6.27
N ASP A 168 26.20 -7.55 -5.62
CA ASP A 168 26.20 -8.86 -6.25
C ASP A 168 24.76 -9.36 -6.20
N GLY A 169 24.17 -9.68 -7.34
CA GLY A 169 22.78 -10.11 -7.40
C GLY A 169 22.29 -10.45 -8.80
N GLU A 170 21.14 -11.08 -8.88
CA GLU A 170 20.42 -11.43 -10.10
C GLU A 170 19.13 -10.62 -10.16
N ASP A 171 18.99 -9.73 -11.12
CA ASP A 171 17.87 -8.78 -11.20
C ASP A 171 16.67 -9.28 -12.02
N PHE A 172 16.80 -10.44 -12.68
CA PHE A 172 15.77 -11.02 -13.56
C PHE A 172 15.18 -10.03 -14.57
N GLY A 173 16.02 -9.12 -15.08
CA GLY A 173 15.64 -8.10 -16.07
C GLY A 173 15.03 -6.84 -15.45
N ALA A 174 15.25 -6.58 -14.16
CA ALA A 174 15.01 -5.26 -13.58
C ALA A 174 16.12 -4.28 -14.04
N GLU A 175 15.74 -3.05 -14.34
CA GLU A 175 16.66 -1.98 -14.74
C GLU A 175 16.94 -1.06 -13.53
N ILE A 176 17.80 -1.49 -12.60
CA ILE A 176 18.08 -0.75 -11.37
C ILE A 176 19.29 0.17 -11.59
N PRO A 177 19.10 1.51 -11.69
CA PRO A 177 20.21 2.43 -11.91
C PRO A 177 21.01 2.64 -10.62
N THR A 178 22.26 3.12 -10.75
CA THR A 178 23.09 3.49 -9.61
C THR A 178 22.44 4.60 -8.77
N PHE A 179 21.88 5.60 -9.44
CA PHE A 179 21.09 6.67 -8.82
C PHE A 179 19.74 6.80 -9.52
N ILE A 180 18.70 7.03 -8.72
CA ILE A 180 17.36 7.35 -9.22
C ILE A 180 17.29 8.85 -9.51
N THR A 181 16.96 9.20 -10.76
CA THR A 181 16.70 10.59 -11.16
C THR A 181 15.20 10.85 -11.32
N PRO A 182 14.71 12.10 -11.26
CA PRO A 182 13.31 12.42 -11.55
C PRO A 182 12.89 11.98 -12.95
N GLU A 183 13.79 12.03 -13.93
CA GLU A 183 13.57 11.57 -15.32
C GLU A 183 13.37 10.05 -15.37
N PHE A 184 14.14 9.29 -14.57
CA PHE A 184 13.96 7.85 -14.47
C PHE A 184 12.59 7.52 -13.85
N VAL A 185 12.23 8.18 -12.73
CA VAL A 185 10.90 8.03 -12.11
C VAL A 185 9.80 8.32 -13.13
N ARG A 186 9.89 9.47 -13.82
CA ARG A 186 8.93 9.83 -14.88
C ARG A 186 8.85 8.77 -15.98
N SER A 187 9.99 8.26 -16.43
CA SER A 187 10.05 7.25 -17.50
C SER A 187 9.35 5.95 -17.09
N GLU A 188 9.59 5.48 -15.87
CA GLU A 188 8.96 4.26 -15.35
C GLU A 188 7.43 4.42 -15.19
N VAL A 189 6.97 5.57 -14.72
CA VAL A 189 5.54 5.90 -14.62
C VAL A 189 4.92 6.01 -16.02
N ALA A 190 5.55 6.72 -16.97
CA ALA A 190 5.05 6.88 -18.33
C ALA A 190 4.86 5.54 -19.06
N ARG A 191 5.72 4.56 -18.77
CA ARG A 191 5.67 3.19 -19.33
C ARG A 191 4.66 2.28 -18.62
N GLY A 192 4.07 2.73 -17.51
CA GLY A 192 3.17 1.93 -16.67
C GLY A 192 3.89 0.89 -15.78
N ARG A 193 5.23 0.92 -15.71
CA ARG A 193 6.04 -0.02 -14.89
C ARG A 193 6.18 0.41 -13.43
N ALA A 194 5.70 1.60 -13.10
CA ALA A 194 5.61 2.09 -11.73
C ALA A 194 4.36 2.93 -11.54
N VAL A 195 3.85 2.97 -10.31
CA VAL A 195 2.74 3.83 -9.91
C VAL A 195 3.15 4.72 -8.74
N ILE A 196 2.61 5.94 -8.74
CA ILE A 196 2.70 6.90 -7.64
C ILE A 196 1.27 7.14 -7.17
N PRO A 197 0.79 6.42 -6.15
CA PRO A 197 -0.53 6.69 -5.57
C PRO A 197 -0.54 8.09 -4.96
N ALA A 198 -1.33 9.02 -5.51
CA ALA A 198 -1.22 10.44 -5.16
C ALA A 198 -2.51 11.22 -5.41
N ASN A 199 -3.61 10.79 -4.81
CA ASN A 199 -4.91 11.47 -4.91
C ASN A 199 -4.77 12.98 -4.66
N ILE A 200 -5.41 13.79 -5.50
CA ILE A 200 -5.40 15.24 -5.38
C ILE A 200 -6.10 15.76 -4.10
N ASN A 201 -6.92 14.92 -3.47
CA ASN A 201 -7.57 15.20 -2.19
C ASN A 201 -6.81 14.66 -0.96
N HIS A 202 -5.55 14.21 -1.16
CA HIS A 202 -4.68 13.78 -0.08
C HIS A 202 -3.42 14.67 0.02
N PRO A 203 -3.54 15.92 0.50
CA PRO A 203 -2.40 16.82 0.60
C PRO A 203 -1.37 16.42 1.67
N GLU A 204 -1.74 15.59 2.62
CA GLU A 204 -0.87 15.08 3.70
C GLU A 204 0.11 14.00 3.25
N LEU A 205 -0.13 13.38 2.10
CA LEU A 205 0.67 12.26 1.59
C LEU A 205 2.17 12.60 1.50
N GLU A 206 2.99 11.69 1.99
CA GLU A 206 4.42 11.60 1.68
C GLU A 206 4.58 10.66 0.45
N PRO A 207 4.92 11.18 -0.74
CA PRO A 207 4.92 10.38 -1.96
C PRO A 207 5.82 9.15 -1.91
N THR A 208 5.30 8.03 -2.41
CA THR A 208 6.05 6.80 -2.61
C THR A 208 5.85 6.27 -4.02
N ILE A 209 6.75 5.39 -4.47
CA ILE A 209 6.67 4.73 -5.77
C ILE A 209 6.62 3.21 -5.58
N ILE A 210 5.75 2.56 -6.33
CA ILE A 210 5.62 1.10 -6.37
C ILE A 210 6.02 0.65 -7.77
N GLY A 211 7.13 -0.07 -7.89
CA GLY A 211 7.67 -0.53 -9.17
C GLY A 211 8.86 -1.46 -8.97
N ARG A 212 9.04 -2.44 -9.88
CA ARG A 212 10.08 -3.49 -9.74
C ARG A 212 11.52 -2.96 -9.74
N ASN A 213 11.74 -1.76 -10.30
CA ASN A 213 13.07 -1.13 -10.40
C ASN A 213 13.42 -0.25 -9.19
N PHE A 214 12.55 -0.23 -8.19
CA PHE A 214 12.71 0.48 -6.92
C PHE A 214 12.80 -0.52 -5.76
N LEU A 215 13.01 -0.02 -4.54
CA LEU A 215 12.92 -0.85 -3.34
C LEU A 215 11.53 -1.47 -3.23
N VAL A 216 11.48 -2.74 -2.82
CA VAL A 216 10.21 -3.44 -2.58
C VAL A 216 9.45 -2.76 -1.45
N LYS A 217 8.18 -2.42 -1.70
CA LYS A 217 7.29 -1.74 -0.75
C LYS A 217 6.48 -2.74 0.07
N ILE A 218 6.03 -2.29 1.23
CA ILE A 218 5.18 -3.08 2.14
C ILE A 218 3.85 -2.39 2.33
N ASN A 219 2.77 -3.15 2.15
CA ASN A 219 1.42 -2.76 2.55
C ASN A 219 1.00 -3.49 3.82
N ALA A 220 0.41 -2.77 4.76
CA ALA A 220 -0.24 -3.33 5.94
C ALA A 220 -1.77 -3.25 5.82
N ASN A 221 -2.46 -4.38 6.00
CA ASN A 221 -3.92 -4.42 6.06
C ASN A 221 -4.38 -4.20 7.49
N ILE A 222 -5.26 -3.23 7.68
CA ILE A 222 -5.98 -3.00 8.94
C ILE A 222 -7.48 -2.95 8.65
N GLY A 223 -8.30 -2.85 9.65
CA GLY A 223 -9.75 -2.69 9.48
C GLY A 223 -10.53 -3.29 10.64
N ASN A 224 -11.65 -2.67 10.95
CA ASN A 224 -12.58 -3.18 11.93
C ASN A 224 -13.57 -4.18 11.31
N SER A 225 -14.19 -4.98 12.19
CA SER A 225 -15.36 -5.79 11.85
C SER A 225 -16.55 -5.37 12.71
N ALA A 226 -17.72 -5.92 12.40
CA ALA A 226 -18.94 -5.65 13.17
C ALA A 226 -18.86 -6.00 14.67
N VAL A 227 -17.89 -6.82 15.07
CA VAL A 227 -17.76 -7.37 16.42
C VAL A 227 -16.43 -7.07 17.10
N VAL A 228 -15.43 -6.57 16.40
CA VAL A 228 -14.07 -6.38 16.94
C VAL A 228 -13.47 -5.08 16.38
N SER A 229 -12.77 -4.36 17.27
CA SER A 229 -12.00 -3.14 17.02
C SER A 229 -12.79 -1.84 16.93
N THR A 230 -12.25 -0.83 17.57
CA THR A 230 -12.77 0.55 17.60
C THR A 230 -11.98 1.44 16.64
N ALA A 231 -12.50 2.63 16.29
CA ALA A 231 -11.77 3.61 15.50
C ALA A 231 -10.42 3.99 16.13
N ALA A 232 -10.33 4.06 17.46
CA ALA A 232 -9.09 4.38 18.16
C ALA A 232 -8.04 3.27 18.00
N GLU A 233 -8.46 1.99 18.08
CA GLU A 233 -7.57 0.85 17.86
C GLU A 233 -7.09 0.78 16.40
N GLU A 234 -7.94 1.13 15.43
CA GLU A 234 -7.53 1.19 14.02
C GLU A 234 -6.50 2.30 13.76
N VAL A 235 -6.68 3.48 14.36
CA VAL A 235 -5.69 4.57 14.31
C VAL A 235 -4.37 4.13 14.97
N GLU A 236 -4.41 3.42 16.09
CA GLU A 236 -3.21 2.89 16.75
C GLU A 236 -2.49 1.87 15.84
N LYS A 237 -3.23 0.97 15.19
CA LYS A 237 -2.66 0.01 14.22
C LYS A 237 -2.02 0.72 13.02
N LEU A 238 -2.66 1.76 12.49
CA LEU A 238 -2.10 2.60 11.42
C LEU A 238 -0.75 3.20 11.84
N VAL A 239 -0.74 3.90 12.98
CA VAL A 239 0.48 4.55 13.50
C VAL A 239 1.59 3.53 13.69
N TRP A 240 1.25 2.35 14.19
CA TRP A 240 2.21 1.26 14.41
C TRP A 240 2.72 0.69 13.09
N ALA A 241 1.86 0.47 12.11
CA ALA A 241 2.26 0.02 10.77
C ALA A 241 3.25 1.00 10.12
N ALA A 242 2.91 2.29 10.09
CA ALA A 242 3.77 3.34 9.54
C ALA A 242 5.12 3.44 10.29
N ARG A 243 5.09 3.42 11.63
CA ARG A 243 6.28 3.47 12.48
C ARG A 243 7.28 2.36 12.17
N TRP A 244 6.80 1.14 11.95
CA TRP A 244 7.65 -0.04 11.76
C TRP A 244 8.04 -0.29 10.31
N GLY A 245 7.54 0.51 9.37
CA GLY A 245 8.08 0.49 8.01
C GLY A 245 7.08 0.16 6.90
N ALA A 246 5.77 0.11 7.17
CA ALA A 246 4.78 0.00 6.12
C ALA A 246 4.83 1.26 5.23
N ASP A 247 4.90 1.05 3.93
CA ASP A 247 4.92 2.12 2.92
C ASP A 247 3.50 2.56 2.56
N THR A 248 2.54 1.66 2.67
CA THR A 248 1.12 1.89 2.49
C THR A 248 0.31 1.13 3.55
N VAL A 249 -0.93 1.56 3.77
CA VAL A 249 -1.88 0.88 4.65
C VAL A 249 -3.20 0.74 3.91
N MET A 250 -3.82 -0.45 3.97
CA MET A 250 -5.12 -0.73 3.36
C MET A 250 -6.17 -0.95 4.44
N ASP A 251 -7.28 -0.20 4.36
CA ASP A 251 -8.44 -0.34 5.24
C ASP A 251 -9.42 -1.39 4.69
N LEU A 252 -9.54 -2.51 5.37
CA LEU A 252 -10.46 -3.62 5.05
C LEU A 252 -11.74 -3.59 5.92
N SER A 253 -12.09 -2.46 6.50
CA SER A 253 -13.23 -2.31 7.39
C SER A 253 -14.54 -2.79 6.76
N THR A 254 -15.31 -3.54 7.55
CA THR A 254 -16.57 -4.19 7.13
C THR A 254 -17.71 -3.99 8.13
N GLY A 255 -17.50 -3.17 9.15
CA GLY A 255 -18.48 -2.88 10.18
C GLY A 255 -19.34 -1.65 9.87
N ARG A 256 -20.00 -1.14 10.91
CA ARG A 256 -20.69 0.16 10.85
C ARG A 256 -19.71 1.32 10.95
N ASN A 257 -20.13 2.51 10.51
CA ASN A 257 -19.36 3.76 10.55
C ASN A 257 -18.09 3.76 9.67
N ILE A 258 -18.07 2.99 8.59
CA ILE A 258 -16.90 2.88 7.69
C ILE A 258 -16.46 4.25 7.18
N HIS A 259 -17.40 5.11 6.76
CA HIS A 259 -17.08 6.46 6.31
C HIS A 259 -16.33 7.28 7.36
N ASN A 260 -16.84 7.30 8.61
CA ASN A 260 -16.24 8.07 9.69
C ASN A 260 -14.91 7.46 10.15
N ILE A 261 -14.82 6.12 10.24
CA ILE A 261 -13.58 5.41 10.60
C ILE A 261 -12.49 5.73 9.58
N ARG A 262 -12.78 5.67 8.29
CA ARG A 262 -11.83 6.03 7.22
C ARG A 262 -11.37 7.48 7.35
N SER A 263 -12.25 8.41 7.69
CA SER A 263 -11.88 9.79 7.93
C SER A 263 -10.89 9.94 9.10
N TRP A 264 -10.97 9.06 10.11
CA TRP A 264 -10.03 8.98 11.22
C TRP A 264 -8.73 8.27 10.88
N ILE A 265 -8.78 7.19 10.11
CA ILE A 265 -7.60 6.44 9.64
C ILE A 265 -6.76 7.27 8.65
N MET A 266 -7.20 8.48 8.36
CA MET A 266 -6.46 9.46 7.59
C MET A 266 -6.23 9.04 6.13
N ARG A 267 -7.33 8.61 5.48
CA ARG A 267 -7.41 8.50 4.02
C ARG A 267 -6.52 7.41 3.41
N ASN A 268 -6.45 6.25 4.07
CA ASN A 268 -5.78 5.06 3.55
C ASN A 268 -6.65 4.33 2.51
N SER A 269 -6.00 3.45 1.74
CA SER A 269 -6.61 2.70 0.65
C SER A 269 -7.67 1.71 1.12
N PRO A 270 -8.94 1.81 0.73
CA PRO A 270 -9.96 0.82 1.02
C PRO A 270 -10.20 -0.13 -0.16
N VAL A 271 -11.01 -1.17 0.12
CA VAL A 271 -11.65 -2.02 -0.88
C VAL A 271 -13.11 -1.56 -1.04
N PRO A 272 -13.45 -0.78 -2.07
CA PRO A 272 -14.75 -0.10 -2.19
C PRO A 272 -15.96 -1.03 -2.14
N ILE A 273 -15.82 -2.25 -2.67
CA ILE A 273 -16.91 -3.23 -2.73
C ILE A 273 -17.44 -3.62 -1.34
N TYR A 274 -16.61 -3.52 -0.29
CA TYR A 274 -17.04 -3.85 1.07
C TYR A 274 -18.03 -2.83 1.61
N GLN A 275 -17.74 -1.53 1.44
CA GLN A 275 -18.66 -0.47 1.83
C GLN A 275 -19.91 -0.45 0.94
N ALA A 276 -19.77 -0.65 -0.37
CA ALA A 276 -20.91 -0.74 -1.27
C ALA A 276 -21.86 -1.88 -0.85
N LEU A 277 -21.31 -3.02 -0.40
CA LEU A 277 -22.08 -4.12 0.13
C LEU A 277 -22.86 -3.74 1.40
N GLU A 278 -22.23 -3.02 2.33
CA GLU A 278 -22.88 -2.53 3.55
C GLU A 278 -24.02 -1.55 3.23
N LYS A 279 -23.86 -0.68 2.23
CA LYS A 279 -24.92 0.26 1.77
C LYS A 279 -26.20 -0.45 1.31
N VAL A 280 -26.08 -1.68 0.84
CA VAL A 280 -27.24 -2.51 0.41
C VAL A 280 -27.64 -3.57 1.43
N GLY A 281 -27.21 -3.42 2.68
CA GLY A 281 -27.56 -4.29 3.80
C GLY A 281 -26.88 -5.66 3.77
N GLY A 282 -25.70 -5.77 3.17
CA GLY A 282 -24.89 -6.99 3.17
C GLY A 282 -25.33 -8.06 2.15
N ASP A 283 -26.25 -7.75 1.24
CA ASP A 283 -26.73 -8.69 0.23
C ASP A 283 -26.10 -8.42 -1.15
N PRO A 284 -25.14 -9.24 -1.62
CA PRO A 284 -24.50 -9.04 -2.91
C PRO A 284 -25.48 -8.95 -4.09
N ALA A 285 -26.62 -9.63 -4.03
CA ALA A 285 -27.62 -9.58 -5.10
C ALA A 285 -28.30 -8.21 -5.27
N LYS A 286 -28.18 -7.32 -4.27
CA LYS A 286 -28.72 -5.96 -4.33
C LYS A 286 -27.70 -4.92 -4.78
N LEU A 287 -26.44 -5.30 -4.97
CA LEU A 287 -25.44 -4.42 -5.52
C LEU A 287 -25.78 -4.04 -6.96
N ASP A 288 -25.58 -2.78 -7.28
CA ASP A 288 -25.59 -2.28 -8.65
C ASP A 288 -24.42 -1.35 -8.89
N PHE A 289 -24.23 -0.97 -10.14
CA PHE A 289 -23.14 -0.09 -10.51
C PHE A 289 -23.26 1.31 -9.90
N GLU A 290 -24.48 1.82 -9.75
CA GLU A 290 -24.71 3.20 -9.27
C GLU A 290 -24.29 3.33 -7.79
N VAL A 291 -24.64 2.34 -6.96
CA VAL A 291 -24.18 2.27 -5.55
C VAL A 291 -22.66 2.14 -5.49
N PHE A 292 -22.07 1.35 -6.38
CA PHE A 292 -20.63 1.17 -6.45
C PHE A 292 -19.91 2.46 -6.89
N ALA A 293 -20.37 3.10 -7.96
CA ALA A 293 -19.82 4.37 -8.47
C ALA A 293 -19.93 5.51 -7.43
N ASP A 294 -21.08 5.62 -6.74
CA ASP A 294 -21.25 6.59 -5.64
C ASP A 294 -20.26 6.32 -4.49
N THR A 295 -19.96 5.05 -4.22
CA THR A 295 -18.96 4.66 -3.20
C THR A 295 -17.52 5.01 -3.65
N LEU A 296 -17.18 4.82 -4.92
CA LEU A 296 -15.88 5.23 -5.47
C LEU A 296 -15.68 6.74 -5.34
N ILE A 297 -16.69 7.53 -5.72
CA ILE A 297 -16.65 9.00 -5.62
C ILE A 297 -16.47 9.42 -4.16
N GLU A 298 -17.27 8.85 -3.25
CA GLU A 298 -17.16 9.14 -1.82
C GLU A 298 -15.74 8.93 -1.29
N GLN A 299 -15.14 7.78 -1.58
CA GLN A 299 -13.81 7.42 -1.10
C GLN A 299 -12.71 8.24 -1.78
N ALA A 300 -12.84 8.54 -3.07
CA ALA A 300 -11.91 9.41 -3.79
C ALA A 300 -11.94 10.85 -3.23
N GLU A 301 -13.12 11.38 -2.89
CA GLU A 301 -13.27 12.68 -2.26
C GLU A 301 -12.71 12.72 -0.82
N GLN A 302 -12.70 11.58 -0.13
CA GLN A 302 -12.01 11.44 1.16
C GLN A 302 -10.48 11.40 1.04
N GLY A 303 -9.93 11.27 -0.18
CA GLY A 303 -8.49 11.32 -0.45
C GLY A 303 -7.81 9.96 -0.51
N VAL A 304 -8.53 8.89 -0.77
CA VAL A 304 -7.94 7.55 -0.98
C VAL A 304 -7.07 7.51 -2.23
N ASP A 305 -5.87 6.95 -2.15
CA ASP A 305 -4.86 7.01 -3.20
C ASP A 305 -4.94 5.88 -4.22
N TYR A 306 -5.44 4.70 -3.83
CA TYR A 306 -5.68 3.59 -4.74
C TYR A 306 -6.84 2.70 -4.27
N PHE A 307 -7.53 2.05 -5.19
CA PHE A 307 -8.65 1.15 -4.92
C PHE A 307 -8.39 -0.25 -5.40
N THR A 308 -8.73 -1.23 -4.57
CA THR A 308 -8.82 -2.62 -5.00
C THR A 308 -10.14 -2.87 -5.71
N ILE A 309 -10.09 -3.19 -7.01
CA ILE A 309 -11.24 -3.41 -7.88
C ILE A 309 -11.19 -4.82 -8.47
N HIS A 310 -12.13 -5.69 -8.07
CA HIS A 310 -12.19 -7.09 -8.48
C HIS A 310 -12.89 -7.29 -9.86
N ALA A 311 -12.51 -6.48 -10.86
CA ALA A 311 -13.12 -6.51 -12.19
C ALA A 311 -12.73 -7.74 -13.03
N GLY A 312 -11.69 -8.49 -12.61
CA GLY A 312 -11.26 -9.73 -13.27
C GLY A 312 -12.13 -10.95 -12.94
N VAL A 313 -13.01 -10.85 -11.93
CA VAL A 313 -13.93 -11.94 -11.56
C VAL A 313 -15.10 -11.96 -12.55
N ARG A 314 -15.04 -12.85 -13.53
CA ARG A 314 -16.02 -12.96 -14.61
C ARG A 314 -16.88 -14.20 -14.46
N LEU A 315 -18.12 -14.12 -14.96
CA LEU A 315 -19.08 -15.24 -14.91
C LEU A 315 -18.51 -16.57 -15.46
N PRO A 316 -17.81 -16.62 -16.62
CA PRO A 316 -17.28 -17.87 -17.16
C PRO A 316 -16.12 -18.46 -16.34
N TYR A 317 -15.49 -17.68 -15.42
CA TYR A 317 -14.39 -18.17 -14.61
C TYR A 317 -14.83 -18.79 -13.28
N VAL A 318 -16.03 -18.46 -12.79
CA VAL A 318 -16.57 -19.01 -11.53
C VAL A 318 -16.62 -20.55 -11.54
N PRO A 319 -17.09 -21.23 -12.61
CA PRO A 319 -17.07 -22.69 -12.67
C PRO A 319 -15.67 -23.32 -12.58
N LEU A 320 -14.62 -22.60 -12.99
CA LEU A 320 -13.24 -23.11 -12.95
C LEU A 320 -12.74 -23.31 -11.51
N THR A 321 -13.38 -22.69 -10.52
CA THR A 321 -13.04 -22.83 -9.09
C THR A 321 -13.73 -24.02 -8.42
N ALA A 322 -14.64 -24.72 -9.09
CA ALA A 322 -15.46 -25.76 -8.47
C ALA A 322 -14.67 -26.98 -7.98
N SER A 323 -13.52 -27.26 -8.59
CA SER A 323 -12.63 -28.37 -8.20
C SER A 323 -11.56 -28.00 -7.18
N ARG A 324 -11.50 -26.72 -6.76
CA ARG A 324 -10.51 -26.24 -5.79
C ARG A 324 -10.75 -26.81 -4.39
N VAL A 325 -9.68 -26.95 -3.64
CA VAL A 325 -9.73 -27.33 -2.21
C VAL A 325 -10.40 -26.21 -1.39
N THR A 326 -10.13 -24.95 -1.72
CA THR A 326 -10.60 -23.80 -0.94
C THR A 326 -11.61 -22.91 -1.69
N GLY A 327 -11.96 -23.24 -2.93
CA GLY A 327 -12.94 -22.48 -3.73
C GLY A 327 -12.49 -21.03 -4.01
N ILE A 328 -13.31 -20.04 -3.67
CA ILE A 328 -13.02 -18.60 -3.82
C ILE A 328 -12.83 -18.00 -2.42
N VAL A 329 -11.59 -17.77 -2.01
CA VAL A 329 -11.24 -17.26 -0.68
C VAL A 329 -11.23 -15.73 -0.60
N SER A 330 -11.05 -15.04 -1.72
CA SER A 330 -11.15 -13.58 -1.76
C SER A 330 -12.55 -13.13 -1.41
N ARG A 331 -12.68 -12.24 -0.42
CA ARG A 331 -13.99 -11.71 -0.04
C ARG A 331 -14.63 -10.91 -1.18
N GLY A 332 -13.88 -10.01 -1.83
CA GLY A 332 -14.37 -9.27 -2.99
C GLY A 332 -14.68 -10.18 -4.17
N GLY A 333 -13.83 -11.19 -4.40
CA GLY A 333 -14.05 -12.22 -5.41
C GLY A 333 -15.32 -13.03 -5.17
N SER A 334 -15.58 -13.46 -3.94
CA SER A 334 -16.80 -14.21 -3.59
C SER A 334 -18.08 -13.36 -3.70
N ILE A 335 -18.01 -12.07 -3.36
CA ILE A 335 -19.14 -11.12 -3.55
C ILE A 335 -19.49 -11.02 -5.03
N MET A 336 -18.50 -10.79 -5.90
CA MET A 336 -18.73 -10.65 -7.34
C MET A 336 -19.15 -11.97 -8.00
N ALA A 337 -18.55 -13.09 -7.61
CA ALA A 337 -18.98 -14.41 -8.09
C ALA A 337 -20.44 -14.69 -7.72
N ARG A 338 -20.85 -14.42 -6.48
CA ARG A 338 -22.24 -14.55 -6.05
C ARG A 338 -23.16 -13.61 -6.83
N TRP A 339 -22.75 -12.36 -7.08
CA TRP A 339 -23.51 -11.42 -7.90
C TRP A 339 -23.74 -11.96 -9.31
N CYS A 340 -22.68 -12.40 -10.00
CA CYS A 340 -22.75 -12.96 -11.35
C CYS A 340 -23.70 -14.17 -11.42
N LEU A 341 -23.60 -15.10 -10.45
CA LEU A 341 -24.46 -16.27 -10.39
C LEU A 341 -25.91 -15.91 -10.09
N SER A 342 -26.17 -14.96 -9.18
CA SER A 342 -27.53 -14.55 -8.80
C SER A 342 -28.28 -13.87 -9.95
N HIS A 343 -27.57 -13.13 -10.80
CA HIS A 343 -28.14 -12.37 -11.90
C HIS A 343 -28.02 -13.10 -13.25
N HIS A 344 -27.26 -14.20 -13.32
CA HIS A 344 -26.91 -14.88 -14.59
C HIS A 344 -26.31 -13.89 -15.62
N ARG A 345 -25.48 -12.95 -15.17
CA ARG A 345 -24.90 -11.88 -15.98
C ARG A 345 -23.41 -11.73 -15.70
N GLU A 346 -22.70 -11.12 -16.65
CA GLU A 346 -21.31 -10.72 -16.48
C GLU A 346 -21.18 -9.66 -15.38
N SER A 347 -20.03 -9.62 -14.74
CA SER A 347 -19.69 -8.65 -13.70
C SER A 347 -19.87 -7.22 -14.19
N PHE A 348 -20.65 -6.41 -13.48
CA PHE A 348 -20.78 -4.98 -13.79
C PHE A 348 -19.46 -4.22 -13.63
N LEU A 349 -18.54 -4.70 -12.80
CA LEU A 349 -17.19 -4.11 -12.67
C LEU A 349 -16.39 -4.29 -13.96
N TYR A 350 -16.59 -5.40 -14.67
CA TYR A 350 -15.96 -5.64 -15.97
C TYR A 350 -16.69 -4.88 -17.09
N GLU A 351 -18.03 -5.00 -17.17
CA GLU A 351 -18.82 -4.38 -18.25
C GLU A 351 -18.74 -2.85 -18.25
N ARG A 352 -18.63 -2.22 -17.05
CA ARG A 352 -18.59 -0.77 -16.90
C ARG A 352 -17.21 -0.25 -16.44
N PHE A 353 -16.15 -0.95 -16.80
CA PHE A 353 -14.79 -0.61 -16.37
C PHE A 353 -14.32 0.76 -16.88
N ASP A 354 -14.76 1.16 -18.08
CA ASP A 354 -14.48 2.49 -18.64
C ASP A 354 -14.97 3.62 -17.74
N GLU A 355 -16.18 3.46 -17.18
CA GLU A 355 -16.75 4.49 -16.28
C GLU A 355 -16.05 4.53 -14.94
N ILE A 356 -15.58 3.36 -14.46
CA ILE A 356 -14.72 3.31 -13.27
C ILE A 356 -13.43 4.08 -13.54
N CYS A 357 -12.79 3.88 -14.70
CA CYS A 357 -11.59 4.63 -15.09
C CYS A 357 -11.84 6.15 -15.12
N ASP A 358 -12.98 6.59 -15.65
CA ASP A 358 -13.33 8.01 -15.70
C ASP A 358 -13.49 8.63 -14.30
N ILE A 359 -14.00 7.86 -13.32
CA ILE A 359 -14.07 8.29 -11.90
C ILE A 359 -12.66 8.36 -11.32
N MET A 360 -11.85 7.30 -11.47
CA MET A 360 -10.51 7.19 -10.89
C MET A 360 -9.59 8.30 -11.38
N ARG A 361 -9.62 8.57 -12.70
CA ARG A 361 -8.82 9.60 -13.34
C ARG A 361 -9.06 11.00 -12.75
N ARG A 362 -10.32 11.35 -12.43
CA ARG A 362 -10.69 12.69 -11.93
C ARG A 362 -9.99 13.10 -10.64
N TYR A 363 -9.52 12.13 -9.86
CA TYR A 363 -8.93 12.35 -8.54
C TYR A 363 -7.47 11.85 -8.43
N ASP A 364 -6.88 11.34 -9.50
CA ASP A 364 -5.59 10.62 -9.51
C ASP A 364 -5.57 9.44 -8.54
N VAL A 365 -6.64 8.65 -8.57
CA VAL A 365 -6.71 7.38 -7.83
C VAL A 365 -6.15 6.26 -8.70
N SER A 366 -5.20 5.50 -8.16
CA SER A 366 -4.60 4.36 -8.86
C SER A 366 -5.45 3.10 -8.71
N PHE A 367 -5.40 2.20 -9.70
CA PHE A 367 -5.97 0.87 -9.57
C PHE A 367 -5.01 -0.07 -8.83
N SER A 368 -5.55 -0.85 -7.89
CA SER A 368 -5.08 -2.16 -7.50
C SER A 368 -6.08 -3.16 -8.09
N LEU A 369 -5.77 -3.74 -9.25
CA LEU A 369 -6.69 -4.69 -9.89
C LEU A 369 -6.67 -5.99 -9.11
N GLY A 370 -7.78 -6.26 -8.40
CA GLY A 370 -7.89 -7.29 -7.38
C GLY A 370 -7.91 -8.71 -7.96
N ASP A 371 -7.18 -9.61 -7.33
CA ASP A 371 -7.11 -11.04 -7.64
C ASP A 371 -8.23 -11.84 -6.93
N GLY A 372 -9.45 -11.60 -7.32
CA GLY A 372 -10.64 -12.23 -6.70
C GLY A 372 -10.67 -13.76 -6.79
N LEU A 373 -9.96 -14.34 -7.75
CA LEU A 373 -9.83 -15.79 -7.94
C LEU A 373 -8.44 -16.32 -7.55
N ARG A 374 -7.73 -15.61 -6.67
CA ARG A 374 -6.45 -16.10 -6.12
C ARG A 374 -6.61 -17.44 -5.41
N PRO A 375 -5.59 -18.33 -5.43
CA PRO A 375 -5.62 -19.58 -4.69
C PRO A 375 -5.58 -19.32 -3.18
N GLY A 376 -6.40 -20.08 -2.43
CA GLY A 376 -6.44 -20.08 -0.96
C GLY A 376 -5.71 -21.26 -0.33
N SER A 377 -5.09 -22.10 -1.15
CA SER A 377 -4.21 -23.21 -0.73
C SER A 377 -3.13 -23.43 -1.77
N ILE A 378 -2.02 -24.06 -1.36
CA ILE A 378 -0.96 -24.42 -2.30
C ILE A 378 -1.41 -25.44 -3.35
N ALA A 379 -2.46 -26.23 -3.06
CA ALA A 379 -3.05 -27.19 -4.00
C ALA A 379 -3.68 -26.51 -5.22
N ASP A 380 -4.27 -25.34 -5.02
CA ASP A 380 -4.99 -24.56 -6.04
C ASP A 380 -4.08 -23.60 -6.83
N ALA A 381 -2.77 -23.52 -6.47
CA ALA A 381 -1.83 -22.57 -7.03
C ALA A 381 -1.59 -22.75 -8.53
N ASN A 382 -1.66 -21.64 -9.28
CA ASN A 382 -1.42 -21.57 -10.73
C ASN A 382 -2.47 -22.37 -11.55
N ASP A 383 -3.70 -22.45 -11.05
CA ASP A 383 -4.78 -23.11 -11.76
C ASP A 383 -5.37 -22.26 -12.89
N ALA A 384 -6.34 -22.84 -13.61
CA ALA A 384 -6.98 -22.19 -14.74
C ALA A 384 -7.78 -20.94 -14.35
N ALA A 385 -8.43 -20.94 -13.17
CA ALA A 385 -9.22 -19.81 -12.68
C ALA A 385 -8.31 -18.60 -12.38
N GLN A 386 -7.20 -18.82 -11.65
CA GLN A 386 -6.24 -17.79 -11.34
C GLN A 386 -5.66 -17.15 -12.61
N PHE A 387 -5.23 -17.96 -13.57
CA PHE A 387 -4.59 -17.43 -14.78
C PHE A 387 -5.58 -16.81 -15.77
N ALA A 388 -6.83 -17.28 -15.84
CA ALA A 388 -7.87 -16.63 -16.64
C ALA A 388 -8.18 -15.21 -16.11
N GLU A 389 -8.28 -15.07 -14.78
CA GLU A 389 -8.41 -13.76 -14.16
C GLU A 389 -7.19 -12.88 -14.46
N LEU A 390 -5.96 -13.37 -14.27
CA LEU A 390 -4.74 -12.61 -14.53
C LEU A 390 -4.66 -12.09 -15.99
N GLU A 391 -5.08 -12.88 -16.96
CA GLU A 391 -5.15 -12.46 -18.36
C GLU A 391 -6.17 -11.32 -18.56
N THR A 392 -7.33 -11.40 -17.90
CA THR A 392 -8.31 -10.31 -17.89
C THR A 392 -7.76 -9.05 -17.20
N LEU A 393 -7.03 -9.19 -16.08
CA LEU A 393 -6.39 -8.05 -15.44
C LEU A 393 -5.38 -7.37 -16.38
N GLY A 394 -4.67 -8.14 -17.21
CA GLY A 394 -3.80 -7.61 -18.26
C GLY A 394 -4.56 -6.86 -19.38
N GLU A 395 -5.76 -7.30 -19.75
CA GLU A 395 -6.67 -6.59 -20.67
C GLU A 395 -7.13 -5.26 -20.05
N LEU A 396 -7.64 -5.30 -18.83
CA LEU A 396 -8.12 -4.12 -18.11
C LEU A 396 -7.01 -3.09 -17.82
N THR A 397 -5.79 -3.54 -17.63
CA THR A 397 -4.62 -2.67 -17.47
C THR A 397 -4.41 -1.78 -18.68
N LYS A 398 -4.53 -2.31 -19.90
CA LYS A 398 -4.38 -1.52 -21.14
C LYS A 398 -5.50 -0.48 -21.26
N ILE A 399 -6.74 -0.86 -20.96
CA ILE A 399 -7.88 0.05 -20.97
C ILE A 399 -7.65 1.20 -19.97
N ALA A 400 -7.22 0.90 -18.73
CA ALA A 400 -6.95 1.91 -17.73
C ALA A 400 -5.80 2.84 -18.14
N TRP A 401 -4.72 2.30 -18.71
CA TRP A 401 -3.61 3.12 -19.21
C TRP A 401 -4.02 4.04 -20.37
N ASP A 402 -4.89 3.59 -21.26
CA ASP A 402 -5.41 4.41 -22.37
C ASP A 402 -6.30 5.55 -21.84
N LYS A 403 -6.99 5.31 -20.72
CA LYS A 403 -7.77 6.31 -19.98
C LYS A 403 -6.91 7.22 -19.07
N GLY A 404 -5.60 7.02 -19.00
CA GLY A 404 -4.69 7.82 -18.19
C GLY A 404 -4.63 7.42 -16.71
N CYS A 405 -5.14 6.25 -16.34
CA CYS A 405 -5.12 5.74 -14.96
C CYS A 405 -3.87 4.91 -14.68
N GLN A 406 -3.28 5.06 -13.50
CA GLN A 406 -2.20 4.22 -13.01
C GLN A 406 -2.73 2.87 -12.53
N VAL A 407 -1.98 1.78 -12.77
CA VAL A 407 -2.41 0.41 -12.45
C VAL A 407 -1.30 -0.37 -11.79
N MET A 408 -1.63 -1.06 -10.70
CA MET A 408 -0.90 -2.21 -10.17
C MET A 408 -1.84 -3.43 -10.12
N ILE A 409 -1.28 -4.62 -10.12
CA ILE A 409 -2.00 -5.89 -10.20
C ILE A 409 -1.85 -6.62 -8.86
N GLU A 410 -2.94 -7.08 -8.27
CA GLU A 410 -2.87 -7.98 -7.12
C GLU A 410 -2.50 -9.40 -7.55
N GLY A 411 -1.85 -10.13 -6.66
CA GLY A 411 -1.32 -11.46 -6.93
C GLY A 411 -1.51 -12.44 -5.77
N PRO A 412 -1.12 -13.72 -6.00
CA PRO A 412 -1.59 -14.86 -5.22
C PRO A 412 -1.15 -14.85 -3.77
N GLY A 413 -1.99 -15.46 -2.92
CA GLY A 413 -1.73 -15.64 -1.49
C GLY A 413 -1.07 -16.98 -1.13
N HIS A 414 -1.26 -18.05 -1.91
CA HIS A 414 -0.74 -19.40 -1.62
C HIS A 414 -0.09 -19.99 -2.86
N VAL A 415 1.26 -20.06 -2.87
CA VAL A 415 2.01 -20.63 -3.98
C VAL A 415 3.24 -21.38 -3.45
N PRO A 416 3.38 -22.68 -3.69
CA PRO A 416 4.56 -23.42 -3.28
C PRO A 416 5.79 -22.92 -4.04
N MET A 417 6.96 -22.95 -3.39
CA MET A 417 8.20 -22.30 -3.85
C MET A 417 8.52 -22.53 -5.33
N HIS A 418 8.38 -23.77 -5.82
CA HIS A 418 8.72 -24.15 -7.19
C HIS A 418 7.80 -23.54 -8.27
N LYS A 419 6.63 -23.00 -7.90
CA LYS A 419 5.69 -22.35 -8.81
C LYS A 419 5.78 -20.82 -8.80
N ILE A 420 6.50 -20.20 -7.85
CA ILE A 420 6.52 -18.74 -7.65
C ILE A 420 7.08 -18.03 -8.88
N LYS A 421 8.21 -18.49 -9.42
CA LYS A 421 8.81 -17.84 -10.60
C LYS A 421 7.89 -17.89 -11.81
N ALA A 422 7.25 -19.03 -12.09
CA ALA A 422 6.29 -19.15 -13.20
C ALA A 422 5.10 -18.22 -13.03
N ASN A 423 4.64 -17.97 -11.80
CA ASN A 423 3.58 -17.01 -11.50
C ASN A 423 4.02 -15.58 -11.85
N MET A 424 5.22 -15.16 -11.41
CA MET A 424 5.77 -13.84 -11.70
C MET A 424 5.99 -13.63 -13.21
N ASP A 425 6.59 -14.61 -13.90
CA ASP A 425 6.84 -14.53 -15.34
C ASP A 425 5.52 -14.38 -16.14
N LYS A 426 4.46 -15.10 -15.71
CA LYS A 426 3.13 -14.99 -16.32
C LYS A 426 2.54 -13.59 -16.14
N GLN A 427 2.66 -13.00 -14.94
CA GLN A 427 2.17 -11.65 -14.66
C GLN A 427 2.90 -10.60 -15.49
N LEU A 428 4.23 -10.60 -15.52
CA LEU A 428 5.02 -9.65 -16.32
C LEU A 428 4.58 -9.67 -17.78
N LYS A 429 4.37 -10.87 -18.33
CA LYS A 429 3.95 -11.03 -19.72
C LYS A 429 2.50 -10.59 -19.97
N ALA A 430 1.57 -10.99 -19.12
CA ALA A 430 0.15 -10.73 -19.31
C ALA A 430 -0.21 -9.26 -19.07
N CYS A 431 0.44 -8.63 -18.07
CA CYS A 431 0.09 -7.29 -17.60
C CYS A 431 1.09 -6.20 -18.05
N GLY A 432 1.98 -6.48 -19.02
CA GLY A 432 2.86 -5.47 -19.60
C GLY A 432 3.82 -4.82 -18.60
N GLU A 433 4.33 -5.61 -17.64
CA GLU A 433 5.21 -5.17 -16.56
C GLU A 433 4.58 -4.17 -15.56
N ALA A 434 3.24 -4.03 -15.54
CA ALA A 434 2.57 -3.28 -14.47
C ALA A 434 3.01 -3.82 -13.10
N PRO A 435 3.19 -2.96 -12.08
CA PRO A 435 3.65 -3.40 -10.76
C PRO A 435 2.81 -4.53 -10.19
N PHE A 436 3.46 -5.58 -9.69
CA PHE A 436 2.80 -6.70 -9.02
C PHE A 436 2.76 -6.45 -7.52
N TYR A 437 1.60 -6.64 -6.92
CA TYR A 437 1.32 -6.51 -5.49
C TYR A 437 0.80 -7.85 -4.97
N THR A 438 1.58 -8.57 -4.15
CA THR A 438 1.28 -9.95 -3.78
C THR A 438 1.02 -10.13 -2.29
N LEU A 439 0.06 -11.01 -1.95
CA LEU A 439 -0.21 -11.45 -0.58
C LEU A 439 0.73 -12.62 -0.24
N GLY A 440 1.91 -12.33 0.24
CA GLY A 440 2.96 -13.31 0.45
C GLY A 440 3.76 -13.58 -0.83
N PRO A 441 3.73 -14.81 -1.39
CA PRO A 441 2.80 -15.90 -1.09
C PRO A 441 3.23 -16.83 0.05
N LEU A 442 2.25 -17.44 0.73
CA LEU A 442 2.46 -18.53 1.66
C LEU A 442 2.95 -19.76 0.90
N THR A 443 4.08 -20.33 1.33
CA THR A 443 4.74 -21.45 0.62
C THR A 443 4.26 -22.83 1.08
N THR A 444 3.52 -22.88 2.18
CA THR A 444 2.90 -24.07 2.76
C THR A 444 1.70 -23.66 3.62
N ASP A 445 0.74 -24.57 3.79
CA ASP A 445 -0.51 -24.33 4.52
C ASP A 445 -0.51 -24.93 5.94
N ILE A 446 0.60 -25.53 6.41
CA ILE A 446 0.64 -26.31 7.66
C ILE A 446 0.94 -25.47 8.92
N ALA A 447 1.00 -24.17 8.84
CA ALA A 447 1.58 -23.35 9.90
C ALA A 447 0.63 -22.25 10.46
N PRO A 448 -0.60 -22.56 10.87
CA PRO A 448 -1.46 -21.57 11.55
C PRO A 448 -0.74 -20.96 12.76
N GLY A 449 -0.79 -19.63 12.89
CA GLY A 449 -0.02 -18.87 13.89
C GLY A 449 1.42 -18.53 13.48
N TYR A 450 1.94 -19.16 12.44
CA TYR A 450 3.25 -18.89 11.83
C TYR A 450 3.14 -18.48 10.34
N ASP A 451 1.94 -18.14 9.89
CA ASP A 451 1.68 -17.76 8.49
C ASP A 451 2.56 -16.59 8.02
N HIS A 452 2.89 -15.65 8.91
CA HIS A 452 3.83 -14.57 8.63
C HIS A 452 5.24 -15.08 8.25
N ILE A 453 5.69 -16.23 8.78
CA ILE A 453 6.98 -16.83 8.44
C ILE A 453 6.89 -17.53 7.08
N THR A 454 5.88 -18.39 6.87
CA THR A 454 5.73 -19.14 5.63
C THR A 454 5.50 -18.23 4.43
N SER A 455 4.78 -17.13 4.64
CA SER A 455 4.57 -16.11 3.62
C SER A 455 5.79 -15.24 3.37
N ALA A 456 6.60 -14.92 4.40
CA ALA A 456 7.84 -14.16 4.22
C ALA A 456 8.86 -14.89 3.33
N ILE A 457 8.91 -16.24 3.40
CA ILE A 457 9.73 -17.05 2.49
C ILE A 457 9.33 -16.80 1.04
N GLY A 458 8.04 -16.92 0.73
CA GLY A 458 7.54 -16.69 -0.62
C GLY A 458 7.61 -15.23 -1.04
N ALA A 459 7.38 -14.30 -0.12
CA ALA A 459 7.48 -12.86 -0.34
C ALA A 459 8.91 -12.45 -0.75
N ALA A 460 9.93 -12.97 -0.06
CA ALA A 460 11.33 -12.73 -0.43
C ALA A 460 11.64 -13.26 -1.84
N MET A 461 11.15 -14.47 -2.16
CA MET A 461 11.35 -15.07 -3.49
C MET A 461 10.65 -14.27 -4.59
N ILE A 462 9.36 -13.97 -4.44
CA ILE A 462 8.59 -13.29 -5.49
C ILE A 462 9.04 -11.83 -5.63
N GLY A 463 9.45 -11.19 -4.52
CA GLY A 463 10.06 -9.86 -4.53
C GLY A 463 11.38 -9.86 -5.30
N TRP A 464 12.21 -10.88 -5.12
CA TRP A 464 13.43 -11.05 -5.92
C TRP A 464 13.13 -11.20 -7.41
N PHE A 465 12.10 -11.97 -7.78
CA PHE A 465 11.71 -12.20 -9.16
C PHE A 465 11.03 -10.99 -9.82
N GLY A 466 10.59 -9.98 -9.05
CA GLY A 466 10.07 -8.73 -9.64
C GLY A 466 8.82 -8.12 -9.02
N THR A 467 8.23 -8.73 -7.98
CA THR A 467 7.11 -8.09 -7.25
C THR A 467 7.56 -6.74 -6.68
N ALA A 468 6.71 -5.74 -6.84
CA ALA A 468 6.99 -4.35 -6.46
C ALA A 468 6.49 -4.00 -5.06
N MET A 469 5.41 -4.63 -4.60
CA MET A 469 4.84 -4.43 -3.28
C MET A 469 4.36 -5.75 -2.69
N LEU A 470 4.57 -5.91 -1.40
CA LEU A 470 4.17 -7.07 -0.63
C LEU A 470 3.07 -6.69 0.36
N CYS A 471 1.95 -7.39 0.33
CA CYS A 471 0.96 -7.34 1.39
C CYS A 471 1.43 -8.17 2.57
N TYR A 472 1.52 -7.56 3.73
CA TYR A 472 1.97 -8.28 4.92
C TYR A 472 0.97 -9.36 5.34
N VAL A 473 1.49 -10.36 6.04
CA VAL A 473 0.72 -11.40 6.73
C VAL A 473 1.12 -11.34 8.21
N THR A 474 0.13 -11.45 9.08
CA THR A 474 0.34 -11.45 10.54
C THR A 474 0.28 -12.88 11.10
N PRO A 475 0.72 -13.10 12.36
CA PRO A 475 0.54 -14.40 13.02
C PRO A 475 -0.92 -14.86 13.11
N LYS A 476 -1.88 -13.91 13.03
CA LYS A 476 -3.32 -14.18 13.11
C LYS A 476 -3.99 -14.41 11.75
N GLU A 477 -3.23 -14.46 10.65
CA GLU A 477 -3.80 -14.81 9.35
C GLU A 477 -4.56 -16.14 9.48
N HIS A 478 -5.73 -16.23 8.88
CA HIS A 478 -6.67 -17.37 8.98
C HIS A 478 -7.26 -17.63 10.39
N LEU A 479 -6.80 -16.96 11.45
CA LEU A 479 -7.21 -17.22 12.85
C LEU A 479 -8.04 -16.08 13.46
N GLY A 480 -7.84 -14.82 13.03
CA GLY A 480 -8.54 -13.68 13.61
C GLY A 480 -8.03 -12.34 13.10
N LEU A 481 -8.56 -11.25 13.66
CA LEU A 481 -8.09 -9.91 13.35
C LEU A 481 -6.83 -9.57 14.15
N PRO A 482 -5.82 -8.93 13.52
CA PRO A 482 -4.60 -8.53 14.20
C PRO A 482 -4.85 -7.41 15.21
N ASP A 483 -4.16 -7.46 16.32
CA ASP A 483 -3.95 -6.32 17.19
C ASP A 483 -2.69 -5.52 16.79
N ARG A 484 -2.36 -4.48 17.56
CA ARG A 484 -1.21 -3.62 17.30
C ARG A 484 0.13 -4.39 17.26
N ASP A 485 0.30 -5.37 18.15
CA ASP A 485 1.57 -6.09 18.25
C ASP A 485 1.70 -7.13 17.13
N ASP A 486 0.60 -7.74 16.71
CA ASP A 486 0.55 -8.56 15.49
C ASP A 486 0.90 -7.74 14.23
N VAL A 487 0.41 -6.50 14.14
CA VAL A 487 0.76 -5.56 13.07
C VAL A 487 2.27 -5.30 13.05
N LYS A 488 2.89 -5.04 14.22
CA LYS A 488 4.35 -4.89 14.32
C LYS A 488 5.08 -6.12 13.80
N VAL A 489 4.70 -7.31 14.29
CA VAL A 489 5.33 -8.57 13.88
C VAL A 489 5.22 -8.77 12.37
N GLY A 490 4.04 -8.57 11.79
CA GLY A 490 3.81 -8.70 10.35
C GLY A 490 4.66 -7.71 9.54
N VAL A 491 4.66 -6.42 9.90
CA VAL A 491 5.43 -5.39 9.18
C VAL A 491 6.93 -5.66 9.25
N VAL A 492 7.48 -5.96 10.44
CA VAL A 492 8.92 -6.25 10.59
C VAL A 492 9.32 -7.48 9.79
N THR A 493 8.51 -8.55 9.83
CA THR A 493 8.74 -9.77 9.05
C THR A 493 8.79 -9.47 7.55
N TYR A 494 7.87 -8.67 7.05
CA TYR A 494 7.82 -8.31 5.64
C TYR A 494 8.89 -7.31 5.21
N LYS A 495 9.32 -6.41 6.10
CA LYS A 495 10.53 -5.59 5.84
C LYS A 495 11.79 -6.45 5.71
N LEU A 496 11.89 -7.54 6.48
CA LEU A 496 12.98 -8.53 6.31
C LEU A 496 12.90 -9.21 4.95
N ALA A 497 11.70 -9.66 4.54
CA ALA A 497 11.49 -10.30 3.24
C ALA A 497 11.81 -9.35 2.06
N ALA A 498 11.31 -8.11 2.12
CA ALA A 498 11.58 -7.08 1.12
C ALA A 498 13.08 -6.75 1.03
N HIS A 499 13.74 -6.58 2.18
CA HIS A 499 15.17 -6.31 2.24
C HIS A 499 16.01 -7.46 1.67
N ALA A 500 15.66 -8.71 1.97
CA ALA A 500 16.30 -9.88 1.39
C ALA A 500 16.13 -9.94 -0.14
N ALA A 501 14.93 -9.59 -0.65
CA ALA A 501 14.66 -9.49 -2.08
C ALA A 501 15.50 -8.37 -2.74
N ASP A 502 15.60 -7.21 -2.11
CA ASP A 502 16.39 -6.09 -2.62
C ASP A 502 17.89 -6.38 -2.64
N LEU A 503 18.41 -7.09 -1.64
CA LEU A 503 19.78 -7.62 -1.64
C LEU A 503 19.99 -8.58 -2.81
N ALA A 504 19.10 -9.55 -2.98
CA ALA A 504 19.18 -10.57 -4.02
C ALA A 504 19.08 -9.98 -5.45
N LYS A 505 18.32 -8.89 -5.64
CA LYS A 505 18.30 -8.13 -6.91
C LYS A 505 19.58 -7.33 -7.17
N GLY A 506 20.46 -7.18 -6.19
CA GLY A 506 21.62 -6.31 -6.29
C GLY A 506 21.28 -4.82 -6.16
N HIS A 507 20.22 -4.47 -5.43
CA HIS A 507 19.84 -3.06 -5.23
C HIS A 507 20.95 -2.28 -4.50
N PRO A 508 21.45 -1.15 -5.06
CA PRO A 508 22.66 -0.48 -4.56
C PRO A 508 22.60 -0.04 -3.09
N ALA A 509 21.41 0.34 -2.57
CA ALA A 509 21.26 0.82 -1.21
C ALA A 509 21.07 -0.30 -0.17
N ALA A 510 20.69 -1.53 -0.58
CA ALA A 510 20.31 -2.58 0.36
C ALA A 510 21.49 -3.04 1.23
N LYS A 511 22.65 -3.24 0.62
CA LYS A 511 23.84 -3.81 1.28
C LYS A 511 24.46 -2.94 2.37
N VAL A 512 24.26 -1.61 2.32
CA VAL A 512 24.96 -0.65 3.22
C VAL A 512 24.67 -0.94 4.69
N ARG A 513 23.40 -1.19 5.02
CA ARG A 513 22.96 -1.47 6.38
C ARG A 513 23.46 -2.82 6.89
N ASP A 514 23.44 -3.86 6.03
CA ASP A 514 23.97 -5.18 6.36
C ASP A 514 25.45 -5.16 6.63
N ASP A 515 26.22 -4.46 5.81
CA ASP A 515 27.67 -4.31 6.01
C ASP A 515 27.99 -3.60 7.33
N ALA A 516 27.26 -2.52 7.64
CA ALA A 516 27.43 -1.78 8.90
C ALA A 516 27.09 -2.67 10.11
N LEU A 517 25.97 -3.40 10.06
CA LEU A 517 25.57 -4.29 11.15
C LEU A 517 26.54 -5.46 11.30
N SER A 518 27.04 -6.03 10.20
CA SER A 518 28.00 -7.13 10.24
C SER A 518 29.34 -6.71 10.86
N ARG A 519 29.82 -5.49 10.57
CA ARG A 519 30.99 -4.92 11.23
C ARG A 519 30.75 -4.72 12.73
N ALA A 520 29.61 -4.13 13.07
CA ALA A 520 29.23 -3.91 14.48
C ALA A 520 29.19 -5.24 15.26
N ARG A 521 28.64 -6.31 14.63
CA ARG A 521 28.60 -7.65 15.21
C ARG A 521 29.98 -8.26 15.37
N PHE A 522 30.85 -8.16 14.39
CA PHE A 522 32.23 -8.69 14.44
C PHE A 522 33.06 -8.00 15.52
N GLU A 523 32.85 -6.70 15.73
CA GLU A 523 33.57 -5.86 16.70
C GLU A 523 32.90 -5.83 18.09
N PHE A 524 31.83 -6.63 18.30
CA PHE A 524 31.06 -6.66 19.55
C PHE A 524 30.49 -5.30 19.98
N ARG A 525 30.19 -4.42 19.02
CA ARG A 525 29.54 -3.13 19.25
C ARG A 525 28.02 -3.33 19.40
N TRP A 526 27.59 -3.91 20.54
CA TRP A 526 26.22 -4.32 20.80
C TRP A 526 25.20 -3.19 20.57
N ARG A 527 25.51 -1.98 21.05
CA ARG A 527 24.62 -0.83 20.88
C ARG A 527 24.39 -0.51 19.40
N ASP A 528 25.42 -0.59 18.58
CA ASP A 528 25.32 -0.35 17.13
C ASP A 528 24.53 -1.47 16.44
N GLN A 529 24.71 -2.72 16.87
CA GLN A 529 23.88 -3.83 16.36
C GLN A 529 22.40 -3.59 16.61
N PHE A 530 22.02 -3.17 17.83
CA PHE A 530 20.63 -2.89 18.15
C PHE A 530 20.10 -1.72 17.32
N ASN A 531 20.83 -0.61 17.23
CA ASN A 531 20.42 0.57 16.50
C ASN A 531 20.25 0.29 14.99
N LEU A 532 21.10 -0.55 14.43
CA LEU A 532 21.07 -0.98 13.03
C LEU A 532 20.00 -2.03 12.74
N SER A 533 19.44 -2.71 13.75
CA SER A 533 18.36 -3.68 13.58
C SER A 533 17.09 -3.02 13.05
N LEU A 534 16.28 -3.76 12.27
CA LEU A 534 14.94 -3.30 11.89
C LEU A 534 14.03 -3.11 13.11
N ASP A 535 14.19 -3.95 14.13
CA ASP A 535 13.52 -3.83 15.43
C ASP A 535 14.56 -3.76 16.55
N PRO A 536 15.06 -2.56 16.87
CA PRO A 536 16.08 -2.38 17.91
C PRO A 536 15.58 -2.71 19.33
N ASP A 537 14.28 -2.61 19.57
CA ASP A 537 13.69 -2.92 20.88
C ASP A 537 13.72 -4.43 21.13
N THR A 538 13.28 -5.22 20.15
CA THR A 538 13.34 -6.69 20.23
C THR A 538 14.79 -7.17 20.26
N ALA A 539 15.69 -6.61 19.44
CA ALA A 539 17.09 -6.99 19.45
C ALA A 539 17.75 -6.79 20.83
N ALA A 540 17.41 -5.68 21.52
CA ALA A 540 17.91 -5.42 22.87
C ALA A 540 17.33 -6.35 23.95
N GLN A 541 16.10 -6.86 23.76
CA GLN A 541 15.46 -7.79 24.71
C GLN A 541 16.08 -9.19 24.69
N TYR A 542 16.65 -9.61 23.55
CA TYR A 542 17.32 -10.91 23.40
C TYR A 542 18.80 -10.91 23.77
N HIS A 543 19.32 -9.77 24.24
CA HIS A 543 20.69 -9.67 24.73
C HIS A 543 20.72 -9.82 26.24
N ASP A 544 21.58 -10.72 26.74
CA ASP A 544 21.83 -10.99 28.16
C ASP A 544 22.64 -9.88 28.83
#